data_11f61745ea934923c23a14cb2f6a8d7e
#
_entry.id   11f61745ea934923c23a14cb2f6a8d7e
#
_cell.length_a   1.000
_cell.length_b   1.000
_cell.length_c   1.000
_cell.angle_alpha   90.00
_cell.angle_beta   90.00
_cell.angle_gamma   90.00
#
_symmetry.space_group_name_H-M   'P 1'
#
loop_
_entity.id
_entity.type
_entity.pdbx_description
1 polymer ?
#
loop_
_entity_poly.entity_id
_entity_poly.type
_entity_poly.pdbx_seq_one_letter_code
_entity_poly.pdbx_strand_id
1 'polypeptide(L)'
;MLSEKDLRQMRMATTEAMPARASLERRFTTPDGYGNQTEQYSRIAWVNCRIDAAKAGHEDTQGSKTTANAEYDAFLPYGTDIQSTDRLVIGTTIFEVIEPTPPTGWDISNKVRVKKVL
;
A
#
# COMPACT_ATOMS: atom_id res chain seq x y z
N MET A 1 -13.71 -22.80 13.64
CA MET A 1 -14.05 -21.43 13.27
C MET A 1 -13.30 -20.44 14.13
N LEU A 2 -12.77 -19.40 13.54
CA LEU A 2 -12.03 -18.42 14.30
C LEU A 2 -12.98 -17.50 15.03
N SER A 3 -12.70 -17.20 16.27
CA SER A 3 -13.46 -16.23 17.03
C SER A 3 -12.92 -14.84 16.76
N GLU A 4 -13.66 -13.83 17.17
CA GLU A 4 -13.20 -12.47 17.03
C GLU A 4 -11.93 -12.25 17.81
N LYS A 5 -11.79 -12.88 18.95
CA LYS A 5 -10.60 -12.74 19.75
C LYS A 5 -9.40 -13.36 19.03
N ASP A 6 -9.59 -14.52 18.40
CA ASP A 6 -8.51 -15.17 17.66
C ASP A 6 -8.09 -14.30 16.49
N LEU A 7 -9.05 -13.74 15.75
CA LEU A 7 -8.72 -12.87 14.64
C LEU A 7 -7.94 -11.64 15.09
N ARG A 8 -8.35 -11.07 16.22
CA ARG A 8 -7.67 -9.88 16.74
C ARG A 8 -6.22 -10.19 17.08
N GLN A 9 -5.98 -11.32 17.71
CA GLN A 9 -4.61 -11.73 18.06
C GLN A 9 -3.78 -11.98 16.81
N MET A 10 -4.35 -12.63 15.81
CA MET A 10 -3.65 -12.87 14.56
C MET A 10 -3.33 -11.55 13.85
N ARG A 11 -4.26 -10.61 13.87
CA ARG A 11 -4.03 -9.31 13.25
C ARG A 11 -2.92 -8.54 13.95
N MET A 12 -2.89 -8.58 15.27
CA MET A 12 -1.83 -7.91 16.03
C MET A 12 -0.48 -8.56 15.76
N ALA A 13 -0.42 -9.87 15.77
CA ALA A 13 0.83 -10.58 15.52
C ALA A 13 1.34 -10.30 14.11
N THR A 14 0.43 -10.26 13.14
CA THR A 14 0.81 -9.97 11.76
C THR A 14 1.36 -8.56 11.63
N THR A 15 0.71 -7.59 12.28
CA THR A 15 1.17 -6.21 12.24
C THR A 15 2.55 -6.07 12.87
N GLU A 16 2.76 -6.73 13.99
CA GLU A 16 4.05 -6.64 14.68
C GLU A 16 5.17 -7.31 13.90
N ALA A 17 4.83 -8.27 13.05
CA ALA A 17 5.82 -8.97 12.24
C ALA A 17 6.17 -8.24 10.95
N MET A 18 5.50 -7.15 10.64
CA MET A 18 5.77 -6.42 9.40
C MET A 18 7.10 -5.68 9.52
N PRO A 19 8.02 -5.89 8.58
CA PRO A 19 9.39 -5.42 8.75
C PRO A 19 9.64 -3.95 8.42
N ALA A 20 8.75 -3.32 7.69
CA ALA A 20 8.98 -1.96 7.23
C ALA A 20 7.99 -1.00 7.85
N ARG A 21 8.36 0.28 7.86
CA ARG A 21 7.45 1.32 8.34
C ARG A 21 7.30 2.33 7.24
N ALA A 22 6.08 2.60 6.85
CA ALA A 22 5.80 3.47 5.73
C ALA A 22 5.05 4.71 6.17
N SER A 23 5.30 5.81 5.48
CA SER A 23 4.50 7.01 5.59
C SER A 23 3.34 6.84 4.62
N LEU A 24 2.12 6.76 5.14
CA LEU A 24 0.94 6.68 4.30
C LEU A 24 0.55 8.11 3.97
N GLU A 25 0.62 8.46 2.69
CA GLU A 25 0.39 9.82 2.24
C GLU A 25 -0.80 9.87 1.32
N ARG A 26 -1.61 10.90 1.47
CA ARG A 26 -2.81 11.06 0.68
C ARG A 26 -2.70 12.30 -0.18
N ARG A 27 -3.13 12.19 -1.43
CA ARG A 27 -3.06 13.29 -2.38
C ARG A 27 -4.19 14.28 -2.11
N PHE A 28 -3.88 15.54 -2.20
CA PHE A 28 -4.88 16.59 -2.17
C PHE A 28 -4.48 17.68 -3.16
N THR A 29 -5.43 18.50 -3.56
CA THR A 29 -5.15 19.57 -4.50
C THR A 29 -5.35 20.90 -3.81
N THR A 30 -4.51 21.85 -4.20
CA THR A 30 -4.59 23.20 -3.66
C THR A 30 -4.65 24.18 -4.84
N PRO A 31 -5.53 25.16 -4.83
CA PRO A 31 -5.54 26.16 -5.89
C PRO A 31 -4.31 27.03 -5.78
N ASP A 32 -3.73 27.40 -6.92
CA ASP A 32 -2.51 28.19 -6.92
C ASP A 32 -2.76 29.68 -7.10
N GLY A 33 -3.98 30.13 -7.09
CA GLY A 33 -4.31 31.51 -7.26
C GLY A 33 -4.42 31.98 -8.70
N TYR A 34 -4.09 31.12 -9.65
CA TYR A 34 -4.18 31.47 -11.07
C TYR A 34 -5.15 30.57 -11.82
N GLY A 35 -6.05 29.92 -11.09
CA GLY A 35 -7.04 29.05 -11.73
C GLY A 35 -6.56 27.63 -11.93
N ASN A 36 -5.33 27.32 -11.60
CA ASN A 36 -4.80 25.95 -11.68
C ASN A 36 -4.81 25.29 -10.31
N GLN A 37 -4.68 23.98 -10.29
CA GLN A 37 -4.59 23.25 -9.04
C GLN A 37 -3.29 22.47 -9.01
N THR A 38 -2.66 22.49 -7.87
CA THR A 38 -1.41 21.78 -7.65
C THR A 38 -1.67 20.55 -6.80
N GLU A 39 -1.16 19.43 -7.22
CA GLU A 39 -1.31 18.20 -6.45
C GLU A 39 -0.19 18.09 -5.44
N GLN A 40 -0.54 17.78 -4.22
CA GLN A 40 0.41 17.61 -3.13
C GLN A 40 0.03 16.39 -2.33
N TYR A 41 1.00 15.86 -1.58
CA TYR A 41 0.75 14.72 -0.72
C TYR A 41 1.02 15.12 0.73
N SER A 42 0.18 14.62 1.62
CA SER A 42 0.34 14.87 3.04
C SER A 42 0.31 13.56 3.78
N ARG A 43 1.21 13.39 4.74
CA ARG A 43 1.20 12.17 5.54
C ARG A 43 -0.02 12.17 6.43
N ILE A 44 -0.77 11.09 6.39
CA ILE A 44 -1.90 10.93 7.27
C ILE A 44 -1.63 9.91 8.36
N ALA A 45 -0.64 9.07 8.22
CA ALA A 45 -0.30 8.08 9.25
C ALA A 45 1.04 7.43 8.97
N TRP A 46 1.64 6.85 10.01
CA TRP A 46 2.75 5.93 9.85
C TRP A 46 2.18 4.54 10.04
N VAL A 47 2.52 3.62 9.17
CA VAL A 47 1.99 2.27 9.25
C VAL A 47 3.11 1.26 9.08
N ASN A 48 2.98 0.13 9.74
CA ASN A 48 3.87 -0.98 9.49
C ASN A 48 3.44 -1.65 8.18
N CYS A 49 4.37 -2.20 7.43
CA CYS A 49 4.01 -2.85 6.19
C CYS A 49 5.02 -3.89 5.77
N ARG A 50 4.64 -4.71 4.82
CA ARG A 50 5.50 -5.65 4.15
C ARG A 50 5.25 -5.54 2.66
N ILE A 51 6.31 -5.44 1.89
CA ILE A 51 6.20 -5.32 0.43
C ILE A 51 6.75 -6.60 -0.18
N ASP A 52 5.94 -7.25 -0.98
CA ASP A 52 6.35 -8.45 -1.70
C ASP A 52 6.19 -8.23 -3.19
N ALA A 53 7.04 -8.86 -3.99
CA ALA A 53 6.88 -8.79 -5.44
C ALA A 53 5.55 -9.43 -5.83
N ALA A 54 4.81 -8.75 -6.69
CA ALA A 54 3.53 -9.28 -7.12
C ALA A 54 3.76 -10.48 -8.02
N LYS A 55 2.95 -11.55 -7.86
CA LYS A 55 3.13 -12.63 -8.64
C LYS A 55 2.40 -12.47 -9.80
N ALA A 56 2.77 -11.92 -10.72
CA ALA A 56 2.06 -11.63 -11.80
C ALA A 56 2.03 -12.68 -12.64
N GLY A 57 1.54 -13.25 -12.78
CA GLY A 57 1.51 -14.14 -13.59
C GLY A 57 2.41 -14.13 -14.61
N HIS A 58 2.75 -14.00 -15.09
CA HIS A 58 3.57 -14.11 -15.91
C HIS A 58 4.41 -13.46 -16.26
N GLU A 59 4.84 -13.38 -16.44
CA GLU A 59 5.59 -12.80 -16.69
C GLU A 59 6.17 -12.63 -17.64
N ASP A 60 6.23 -12.57 -18.08
CA ASP A 60 6.68 -12.35 -18.95
C ASP A 60 7.68 -11.97 -19.24
N THR A 61 8.08 -12.19 -19.31
CA THR A 61 9.00 -11.93 -19.44
C THR A 61 9.66 -11.58 -20.40
N GLN A 62 9.53 -11.47 -21.06
CA GLN A 62 10.06 -11.06 -21.87
C GLN A 62 10.80 -10.27 -21.62
N GLY A 63 10.95 -10.31 -21.07
CA GLY A 63 11.52 -9.71 -20.74
C GLY A 63 12.11 -8.75 -20.51
N SER A 64 12.51 -8.57 -20.41
CA SER A 64 13.27 -7.67 -20.38
C SER A 64 12.94 -6.51 -19.94
N LYS A 65 12.12 -6.14 -20.01
CA LYS A 65 11.88 -5.01 -19.73
C LYS A 65 11.61 -4.74 -18.56
N THR A 66 12.06 -4.54 -17.88
CA THR A 66 11.95 -4.17 -16.79
C THR A 66 11.41 -3.28 -16.43
N THR A 67 11.19 -2.93 -16.00
CA THR A 67 10.47 -2.35 -15.69
C THR A 67 10.41 -1.44 -14.74
N ALA A 68 10.45 -0.33 -15.01
CA ALA A 68 10.22 0.72 -14.22
C ALA A 68 8.89 0.66 -13.58
N ASN A 69 8.04 -0.10 -14.04
CA ASN A 69 6.70 -0.16 -13.50
C ASN A 69 6.42 -1.43 -12.77
N ALA A 70 7.38 -1.95 -12.09
CA ALA A 70 7.20 -3.18 -11.34
C ALA A 70 6.08 -3.02 -10.32
N GLU A 71 5.23 -4.01 -10.25
CA GLU A 71 4.13 -4.03 -9.30
C GLU A 71 4.47 -4.89 -8.11
N TYR A 72 3.94 -4.52 -6.97
CA TYR A 72 4.21 -5.21 -5.73
C TYR A 72 2.90 -5.33 -4.95
N ASP A 73 2.86 -6.28 -4.02
CA ASP A 73 1.76 -6.38 -3.08
C ASP A 73 2.23 -5.80 -1.76
N ALA A 74 1.49 -4.85 -1.25
CA ALA A 74 1.79 -4.26 0.05
C ALA A 74 0.80 -4.80 1.07
N PHE A 75 1.32 -5.26 2.19
CA PHE A 75 0.48 -5.76 3.27
C PHE A 75 0.55 -4.77 4.42
N LEU A 76 -0.60 -4.31 4.84
CA LEU A 76 -0.76 -3.28 5.87
C LEU A 76 -1.57 -3.84 7.03
N PRO A 77 -1.53 -3.20 8.20
CA PRO A 77 -2.35 -3.69 9.31
C PRO A 77 -3.83 -3.72 8.94
N TYR A 78 -4.52 -4.69 9.47
CA TYR A 78 -5.95 -4.81 9.19
C TYR A 78 -6.66 -3.53 9.61
N GLY A 79 -7.52 -3.05 8.79
CA GLY A 79 -8.27 -1.83 9.08
C GLY A 79 -7.59 -0.54 8.64
N THR A 80 -6.42 -0.62 8.02
CA THR A 80 -5.77 0.58 7.51
C THR A 80 -6.66 1.21 6.43
N ASP A 81 -6.92 2.50 6.57
CA ASP A 81 -7.73 3.23 5.60
C ASP A 81 -6.84 3.65 4.45
N ILE A 82 -6.85 2.90 3.37
CA ILE A 82 -6.03 3.17 2.22
C ILE A 82 -6.91 3.28 0.98
N GLN A 83 -6.61 4.24 0.15
CA GLN A 83 -7.41 4.54 -1.04
C GLN A 83 -6.53 4.54 -2.29
N SER A 84 -7.16 4.52 -3.45
CA SER A 84 -6.42 4.42 -4.71
C SER A 84 -5.61 5.68 -5.03
N THR A 85 -5.85 6.77 -4.33
CA THR A 85 -5.07 7.99 -4.54
C THR A 85 -3.94 8.14 -3.54
N ASP A 86 -3.73 7.14 -2.70
CA ASP A 86 -2.70 7.21 -1.67
C ASP A 86 -1.38 6.69 -2.19
N ARG A 87 -0.33 6.94 -1.43
CA ARG A 87 0.97 6.35 -1.72
C ARG A 87 1.64 5.97 -0.40
N LEU A 88 2.56 5.03 -0.49
CA LEU A 88 3.36 4.61 0.65
C LEU A 88 4.80 4.99 0.40
N VAL A 89 5.42 5.66 1.35
CA VAL A 89 6.81 6.07 1.23
C VAL A 89 7.61 5.32 2.28
N ILE A 90 8.56 4.50 1.83
CA ILE A 90 9.42 3.74 2.71
C ILE A 90 10.84 4.19 2.44
N GLY A 91 11.41 4.95 3.37
CA GLY A 91 12.72 5.55 3.14
C GLY A 91 12.65 6.51 1.97
N THR A 92 13.37 6.22 0.90
CA THR A 92 13.33 7.06 -0.29
C THR A 92 12.52 6.42 -1.41
N THR A 93 11.90 5.28 -1.17
CA THR A 93 11.14 4.58 -2.20
C THR A 93 9.68 4.96 -2.09
N ILE A 94 9.06 5.29 -3.21
CA ILE A 94 7.67 5.68 -3.26
C ILE A 94 6.89 4.63 -4.03
N PHE A 95 5.80 4.15 -3.42
CA PHE A 95 4.90 3.19 -4.03
C PHE A 95 3.52 3.84 -4.16
N GLU A 96 2.99 3.90 -5.37
CA GLU A 96 1.64 4.42 -5.57
C GLU A 96 0.63 3.29 -5.52
N VAL A 97 -0.47 3.51 -4.83
CA VAL A 97 -1.52 2.50 -4.71
C VAL A 97 -2.25 2.40 -6.04
N ILE A 98 -2.31 1.21 -6.59
CA ILE A 98 -3.06 0.97 -7.80
C ILE A 98 -4.49 0.61 -7.42
N GLU A 99 -4.64 -0.35 -6.53
CA GLU A 99 -5.95 -0.85 -6.24
C GLU A 99 -6.01 -1.49 -4.86
N PRO A 100 -6.83 -1.01 -3.97
CA PRO A 100 -7.03 -1.68 -2.69
C PRO A 100 -7.85 -2.94 -2.90
N THR A 101 -7.58 -3.95 -2.09
CA THR A 101 -8.35 -5.19 -2.14
C THR A 101 -9.47 -5.10 -1.11
N PRO A 102 -10.71 -5.36 -1.50
CA PRO A 102 -11.80 -5.30 -0.54
C PRO A 102 -11.64 -6.34 0.56
N PRO A 103 -12.03 -6.04 1.78
CA PRO A 103 -11.93 -7.00 2.87
C PRO A 103 -12.93 -8.13 2.71
N THR A 104 -12.55 -9.31 3.15
CA THR A 104 -13.41 -10.48 3.09
C THR A 104 -14.02 -10.83 4.43
N GLY A 105 -13.62 -10.17 5.49
CA GLY A 105 -14.11 -10.48 6.84
C GLY A 105 -13.20 -11.42 7.60
N TRP A 106 -12.36 -12.16 6.90
CA TRP A 106 -11.43 -13.09 7.56
C TRP A 106 -9.99 -12.61 7.41
N ASP A 107 -9.79 -11.41 6.87
CA ASP A 107 -8.44 -10.93 6.61
C ASP A 107 -7.71 -10.62 7.90
N ILE A 108 -6.44 -10.93 7.95
CA ILE A 108 -5.58 -10.56 9.08
C ILE A 108 -4.71 -9.36 8.73
N SER A 109 -4.74 -8.92 7.49
CA SER A 109 -4.05 -7.72 7.04
C SER A 109 -4.76 -7.18 5.83
N ASN A 110 -4.48 -5.93 5.48
CA ASN A 110 -5.00 -5.36 4.24
C ASN A 110 -3.96 -5.55 3.16
N LYS A 111 -4.38 -6.02 2.01
CA LYS A 111 -3.48 -6.20 0.88
C LYS A 111 -3.85 -5.20 -0.20
N VAL A 112 -2.87 -4.48 -0.70
CA VAL A 112 -3.11 -3.55 -1.80
C VAL A 112 -2.05 -3.76 -2.86
N ARG A 113 -2.42 -3.57 -4.11
CA ARG A 113 -1.49 -3.61 -5.22
C ARG A 113 -0.88 -2.23 -5.38
N VAL A 114 0.43 -2.16 -5.43
CA VAL A 114 1.13 -0.89 -5.55
C VAL A 114 2.15 -0.95 -6.67
N LYS A 115 2.55 0.22 -7.16
CA LYS A 115 3.53 0.34 -8.21
C LYS A 115 4.67 1.20 -7.71
N LYS A 116 5.90 0.74 -7.86
CA LYS A 116 7.05 1.50 -7.46
C LYS A 116 7.31 2.60 -8.47
N VAL A 117 7.37 3.83 -8.03
CA VAL A 117 7.58 4.96 -8.92
C VAL A 117 8.89 5.69 -8.64
N LEU A 118 9.54 5.39 -7.54
CA LEU A 118 10.83 6.02 -7.27
C LEU A 118 11.65 5.16 -6.34
#